data_bef84294c90e6cbcf39aec5b346c7e98
#
_entry.id   bef84294c90e6cbcf39aec5b346c7e98
#
_cell.length_a   1.000
_cell.length_b   1.000
_cell.length_c   1.000
_cell.angle_alpha   90.00
_cell.angle_beta   90.00
_cell.angle_gamma   90.00
#
_symmetry.space_group_name_H-M   'P 1'
#
loop_
_entity.id
_entity.type
_entity.pdbx_description
1 polymer ?
#
loop_
_entity_poly.entity_id
_entity_poly.type
_entity_poly.pdbx_seq_one_letter_code
_entity_poly.pdbx_strand_id
1 'polypeptide(L)'
;SEGTSFLPVLKGTQDIVRKNLYGAYCGGAKPGIRSIRSGDWKLIKYESTKDGVQETQLFNLADNPEEFIQEHHQETLTALMGRSPKPSQKNLADDPKHDQKRKELENLLLAEMRRLDDPYRLWDQPDDGLPIPETRNPDPKGKKSKRTKNK
;
A
#
# COMPACT_ATOMS: atom_id res chain seq x y z
N SER A 1 -3.86 22.51 1.45
CA SER A 1 -3.29 21.69 2.53
C SER A 1 -4.36 20.75 3.07
N GLU A 2 -4.09 19.45 3.06
CA GLU A 2 -5.01 18.40 3.52
C GLU A 2 -4.84 18.08 5.01
N GLY A 3 -4.09 18.90 5.74
CA GLY A 3 -3.83 18.72 7.16
C GLY A 3 -5.11 18.88 8.00
N THR A 4 -5.34 17.95 8.91
CA THR A 4 -6.36 18.07 9.95
C THR A 4 -5.67 18.42 11.25
N SER A 5 -6.23 19.41 11.98
CA SER A 5 -5.64 19.86 13.25
C SER A 5 -5.72 18.77 14.32
N PHE A 6 -4.61 18.52 15.02
CA PHE A 6 -4.57 17.68 16.21
C PHE A 6 -5.09 18.35 17.48
N LEU A 7 -5.36 19.64 17.43
CA LEU A 7 -5.75 20.42 18.61
C LEU A 7 -6.97 19.85 19.36
N PRO A 8 -8.04 19.36 18.68
CA PRO A 8 -9.17 18.77 19.38
C PRO A 8 -8.82 17.53 20.21
N VAL A 9 -7.89 16.69 19.68
CA VAL A 9 -7.41 15.51 20.40
C VAL A 9 -6.55 15.91 21.58
N LEU A 10 -5.66 16.88 21.40
CA LEU A 10 -4.83 17.39 22.51
C LEU A 10 -5.65 18.04 23.62
N LYS A 11 -6.82 18.60 23.29
CA LYS A 11 -7.77 19.16 24.28
C LYS A 11 -8.71 18.10 24.87
N GLY A 12 -8.63 16.84 24.46
CA GLY A 12 -9.53 15.77 24.90
C GLY A 12 -10.98 15.95 24.42
N THR A 13 -11.22 16.75 23.39
CA THR A 13 -12.57 16.96 22.83
C THR A 13 -12.90 16.01 21.68
N GLN A 14 -11.91 15.28 21.18
CA GLN A 14 -12.03 14.20 20.21
C GLN A 14 -11.03 13.10 20.53
N ASP A 15 -11.39 11.84 20.24
CA ASP A 15 -10.51 10.68 20.47
C ASP A 15 -9.60 10.42 19.27
N ILE A 16 -10.04 10.79 18.09
CA ILE A 16 -9.29 10.55 16.83
C ILE A 16 -9.31 11.77 15.92
N VAL A 17 -8.23 11.99 15.18
CA VAL A 17 -8.13 13.06 14.18
C VAL A 17 -8.72 12.63 12.84
N ARG A 18 -8.47 11.41 12.44
CA ARG A 18 -8.90 10.84 11.15
C ARG A 18 -9.46 9.44 11.33
N LYS A 19 -10.60 9.18 10.73
CA LYS A 19 -11.20 7.84 10.71
C LYS A 19 -10.38 6.88 9.85
N ASN A 20 -9.88 7.36 8.72
CA ASN A 20 -9.13 6.59 7.75
C ASN A 20 -7.76 7.22 7.50
N LEU A 21 -6.77 6.39 7.21
CA LEU A 21 -5.43 6.82 6.85
C LEU A 21 -5.05 6.20 5.50
N TYR A 22 -4.94 7.04 4.48
CA TYR A 22 -4.43 6.67 3.16
C TYR A 22 -2.92 6.80 3.11
N GLY A 23 -2.24 5.85 2.46
CA GLY A 23 -0.81 5.87 2.22
C GLY A 23 -0.48 5.51 0.78
N ALA A 24 0.44 6.27 0.18
CA ALA A 24 0.99 6.01 -1.15
C ALA A 24 2.52 5.98 -1.10
N TYR A 25 3.12 5.00 -1.74
CA TYR A 25 4.56 4.94 -1.97
C TYR A 25 4.84 4.79 -3.46
N CYS A 26 5.60 5.73 -4.00
CA CYS A 26 5.88 5.83 -5.43
C CYS A 26 7.39 5.88 -5.71
N GLY A 27 8.21 5.19 -4.92
CA GLY A 27 9.67 5.24 -5.03
C GLY A 27 10.28 4.15 -5.92
N GLY A 28 11.13 4.54 -6.86
CA GLY A 28 11.99 3.64 -7.62
C GLY A 28 11.24 2.57 -8.41
N ALA A 29 11.60 1.30 -8.19
CA ALA A 29 10.98 0.15 -8.85
C ALA A 29 9.62 -0.29 -8.25
N LYS A 30 9.09 0.47 -7.30
CA LYS A 30 7.87 0.13 -6.56
C LYS A 30 6.84 1.27 -6.64
N PRO A 31 6.36 1.64 -7.85
CA PRO A 31 5.49 2.78 -8.03
C PRO A 31 4.07 2.57 -7.48
N GLY A 32 3.69 1.32 -7.24
CA GLY A 32 2.31 0.90 -7.05
C GLY A 32 1.95 0.48 -5.63
N ILE A 33 2.60 1.00 -4.57
CA ILE A 33 2.16 0.67 -3.22
C ILE A 33 1.12 1.69 -2.77
N ARG A 34 -0.10 1.21 -2.50
CA ARG A 34 -1.20 1.97 -1.94
C ARG A 34 -1.77 1.25 -0.73
N SER A 35 -2.12 1.99 0.29
CA SER A 35 -2.69 1.40 1.49
C SER A 35 -3.80 2.26 2.07
N ILE A 36 -4.71 1.60 2.76
CA ILE A 36 -5.75 2.22 3.56
C ILE A 36 -5.83 1.54 4.93
N ARG A 37 -5.89 2.35 5.99
CA ARG A 37 -6.20 1.89 7.33
C ARG A 37 -7.52 2.48 7.78
N SER A 38 -8.39 1.66 8.34
CA SER A 38 -9.64 2.06 8.99
C SER A 38 -9.80 1.27 10.29
N GLY A 39 -9.72 1.96 11.43
CA GLY A 39 -9.66 1.32 12.74
C GLY A 39 -8.46 0.38 12.84
N ASP A 40 -8.72 -0.87 13.23
CA ASP A 40 -7.70 -1.92 13.37
C ASP A 40 -7.39 -2.66 12.07
N TRP A 41 -8.07 -2.33 10.98
CA TRP A 41 -7.87 -2.99 9.70
C TRP A 41 -7.01 -2.17 8.76
N LYS A 42 -6.07 -2.84 8.09
CA LYS A 42 -5.21 -2.26 7.06
C LYS A 42 -5.19 -3.14 5.82
N LEU A 43 -5.42 -2.52 4.67
CA LEU A 43 -5.26 -3.11 3.35
C LEU A 43 -4.07 -2.45 2.66
N ILE A 44 -3.24 -3.27 2.02
CA ILE A 44 -2.13 -2.82 1.18
C ILE A 44 -2.29 -3.47 -0.19
N LYS A 45 -2.25 -2.66 -1.24
CA LYS A 45 -2.05 -3.09 -2.62
C LYS A 45 -0.57 -2.86 -2.96
N TYR A 46 0.16 -3.94 -3.16
CA TYR A 46 1.59 -3.93 -3.42
C TYR A 46 1.87 -4.31 -4.87
N GLU A 47 2.54 -3.42 -5.61
CA GLU A 47 3.00 -3.72 -6.95
C GLU A 47 4.48 -3.37 -7.09
N SER A 48 5.28 -4.30 -7.64
CA SER A 48 6.68 -4.08 -7.98
C SER A 48 6.87 -4.33 -9.47
N THR A 49 7.25 -3.30 -10.20
CA THR A 49 7.52 -3.42 -11.64
C THR A 49 8.81 -4.18 -11.93
N LYS A 50 9.77 -4.18 -11.00
CA LYS A 50 11.05 -4.86 -11.17
C LYS A 50 10.89 -6.38 -11.09
N ASP A 51 10.07 -6.84 -10.16
CA ASP A 51 9.93 -8.26 -9.84
C ASP A 51 8.63 -8.85 -10.39
N GLY A 52 7.76 -8.00 -10.97
CA GLY A 52 6.44 -8.39 -11.47
C GLY A 52 5.47 -8.83 -10.38
N VAL A 53 5.75 -8.48 -9.12
CA VAL A 53 4.91 -8.89 -7.98
C VAL A 53 3.69 -7.99 -7.89
N GLN A 54 2.51 -8.60 -7.79
CA GLN A 54 1.24 -7.94 -7.51
C GLN A 54 0.56 -8.69 -6.38
N GLU A 55 0.37 -8.04 -5.24
CA GLU A 55 -0.15 -8.68 -4.04
C GLU A 55 -1.11 -7.76 -3.29
N THR A 56 -2.22 -8.33 -2.84
CA THR A 56 -3.11 -7.71 -1.86
C THR A 56 -2.78 -8.27 -0.48
N GLN A 57 -2.52 -7.38 0.48
CA GLN A 57 -2.28 -7.76 1.86
C GLN A 57 -3.35 -7.17 2.75
N LEU A 58 -3.89 -7.98 3.67
CA LEU A 58 -4.91 -7.56 4.63
C LEU A 58 -4.46 -7.95 6.04
N PHE A 59 -4.51 -6.99 6.95
CA PHE A 59 -4.11 -7.16 8.34
C PHE A 59 -5.20 -6.70 9.29
N ASN A 60 -5.38 -7.47 10.38
CA ASN A 60 -6.00 -6.97 11.60
C ASN A 60 -4.87 -6.54 12.55
N LEU A 61 -4.69 -5.25 12.75
CA LEU A 61 -3.60 -4.68 13.54
C LEU A 61 -3.77 -4.91 15.05
N ALA A 62 -4.95 -5.26 15.53
CA ALA A 62 -5.14 -5.69 16.91
C ALA A 62 -4.45 -7.04 17.19
N ASP A 63 -4.44 -7.94 16.19
CA ASP A 63 -3.84 -9.26 16.29
C ASP A 63 -2.41 -9.30 15.75
N ASN A 64 -2.09 -8.44 14.79
CA ASN A 64 -0.81 -8.38 14.10
C ASN A 64 -0.36 -6.92 13.88
N PRO A 65 0.02 -6.21 14.96
CA PRO A 65 0.40 -4.80 14.90
C PRO A 65 1.69 -4.53 14.11
N GLU A 66 2.56 -5.53 13.99
CA GLU A 66 3.80 -5.45 13.22
C GLU A 66 3.62 -5.77 11.74
N GLU A 67 2.42 -6.17 11.30
CA GLU A 67 2.14 -6.52 9.89
C GLU A 67 3.03 -7.66 9.39
N PHE A 68 3.37 -8.60 10.25
CA PHE A 68 4.17 -9.75 9.88
C PHE A 68 3.38 -10.71 8.97
N ILE A 69 4.07 -11.25 7.96
CA ILE A 69 3.59 -12.33 7.11
C ILE A 69 4.58 -13.48 7.26
N GLN A 70 4.15 -14.59 7.86
CA GLN A 70 5.01 -15.72 8.16
C GLN A 70 5.64 -16.30 6.87
N GLU A 71 4.88 -16.38 5.79
CA GLU A 71 5.33 -16.91 4.51
C GLU A 71 6.44 -16.08 3.86
N HIS A 72 6.54 -14.79 4.21
CA HIS A 72 7.57 -13.88 3.72
C HIS A 72 8.78 -13.77 4.66
N HIS A 73 8.73 -14.51 5.77
CA HIS A 73 9.76 -14.39 6.79
C HIS A 73 11.08 -15.05 6.36
N GLN A 74 12.17 -14.33 6.64
CA GLN A 74 13.53 -14.83 6.45
C GLN A 74 14.26 -14.83 7.79
N GLU A 75 15.08 -15.87 8.04
CA GLU A 75 15.84 -15.99 9.29
C GLU A 75 16.75 -14.78 9.57
N THR A 76 17.26 -14.16 8.52
CA THR A 76 18.05 -12.93 8.62
C THR A 76 17.28 -11.78 9.24
N LEU A 77 15.95 -11.71 9.03
CA LEU A 77 15.07 -10.73 9.64
C LEU A 77 14.88 -11.01 11.12
N THR A 78 14.78 -12.28 11.53
CA THR A 78 14.74 -12.66 12.95
C THR A 78 15.99 -12.19 13.66
N ALA A 79 17.17 -12.39 13.07
CA ALA A 79 18.43 -11.95 13.68
C ALA A 79 18.51 -10.43 13.85
N LEU A 80 17.95 -9.68 12.90
CA LEU A 80 17.94 -8.22 12.93
C LEU A 80 16.90 -7.66 13.92
N MET A 81 15.70 -8.25 13.92
CA MET A 81 14.55 -7.73 14.67
C MET A 81 14.40 -8.36 16.07
N GLY A 82 15.12 -9.45 16.36
CA GLY A 82 15.00 -10.21 17.60
C GLY A 82 13.66 -10.92 17.80
N ARG A 83 12.83 -11.02 16.74
CA ARG A 83 11.48 -11.61 16.77
C ARG A 83 11.18 -12.36 15.49
N SER A 84 10.46 -13.47 15.63
CA SER A 84 9.89 -14.22 14.50
C SER A 84 8.38 -14.04 14.46
N PRO A 85 7.77 -14.06 13.26
CA PRO A 85 6.32 -14.09 13.13
C PRO A 85 5.74 -15.34 13.82
N LYS A 86 4.56 -15.19 14.39
CA LYS A 86 3.77 -16.32 14.88
C LYS A 86 3.03 -16.98 13.70
N PRO A 87 2.67 -18.28 13.80
CA PRO A 87 1.89 -18.95 12.76
C PRO A 87 0.53 -18.30 12.44
N SER A 88 -0.01 -17.51 13.36
CA SER A 88 -1.24 -16.75 13.16
C SER A 88 -1.03 -15.42 12.44
N GLN A 89 0.20 -14.93 12.33
CA GLN A 89 0.55 -13.69 11.66
C GLN A 89 0.76 -13.96 10.16
N LYS A 90 -0.30 -13.88 9.41
CA LYS A 90 -0.36 -14.18 7.98
C LYS A 90 -1.14 -13.10 7.23
N ASN A 91 -1.00 -13.10 5.93
CA ASN A 91 -1.88 -12.31 5.05
C ASN A 91 -3.31 -12.85 5.13
N LEU A 92 -4.28 -11.98 5.41
CA LEU A 92 -5.70 -12.33 5.53
C LEU A 92 -6.49 -12.07 4.24
N ALA A 93 -5.84 -11.57 3.18
CA ALA A 93 -6.52 -11.15 1.96
C ALA A 93 -7.24 -12.29 1.24
N ASP A 94 -6.71 -13.51 1.32
CA ASP A 94 -7.26 -14.69 0.66
C ASP A 94 -8.11 -15.58 1.60
N ASP A 95 -8.29 -15.17 2.85
CA ASP A 95 -9.15 -15.89 3.80
C ASP A 95 -10.62 -15.53 3.54
N PRO A 96 -11.48 -16.48 3.14
CA PRO A 96 -12.90 -16.22 2.84
C PRO A 96 -13.66 -15.57 3.99
N LYS A 97 -13.24 -15.76 5.23
CA LYS A 97 -13.84 -15.14 6.41
C LYS A 97 -13.71 -13.62 6.41
N HIS A 98 -12.72 -13.09 5.70
CA HIS A 98 -12.40 -11.67 5.64
C HIS A 98 -12.72 -11.03 4.29
N ASP A 99 -13.34 -11.76 3.36
CA ASP A 99 -13.65 -11.26 2.01
C ASP A 99 -14.52 -9.99 2.03
N GLN A 100 -15.53 -9.94 2.91
CA GLN A 100 -16.34 -8.74 3.05
C GLN A 100 -15.53 -7.54 3.56
N LYS A 101 -14.65 -7.76 4.53
CA LYS A 101 -13.77 -6.71 5.07
C LYS A 101 -12.75 -6.25 4.03
N ARG A 102 -12.19 -7.16 3.26
CA ARG A 102 -11.30 -6.85 2.14
C ARG A 102 -11.99 -5.94 1.13
N LYS A 103 -13.19 -6.31 0.64
CA LYS A 103 -13.97 -5.51 -0.30
C LYS A 103 -14.34 -4.12 0.22
N GLU A 104 -14.70 -4.03 1.51
CA GLU A 104 -14.96 -2.74 2.16
C GLU A 104 -13.74 -1.82 2.08
N LEU A 105 -12.55 -2.33 2.41
CA LEU A 105 -11.32 -1.55 2.40
C LEU A 105 -10.83 -1.26 0.97
N GLU A 106 -11.04 -2.15 0.01
CA GLU A 106 -10.76 -1.90 -1.41
C GLU A 106 -11.59 -0.73 -1.94
N ASN A 107 -12.88 -0.71 -1.65
CA ASN A 107 -13.75 0.40 -2.02
C ASN A 107 -13.34 1.71 -1.34
N LEU A 108 -12.96 1.65 -0.06
CA LEU A 108 -12.48 2.81 0.67
C LEU A 108 -11.16 3.33 0.12
N LEU A 109 -10.23 2.44 -0.23
CA LEU A 109 -8.96 2.79 -0.87
C LEU A 109 -9.19 3.54 -2.19
N LEU A 110 -10.06 3.01 -3.07
CA LEU A 110 -10.40 3.65 -4.34
C LEU A 110 -11.08 5.01 -4.13
N ALA A 111 -11.94 5.14 -3.14
CA ALA A 111 -12.58 6.41 -2.81
C ALA A 111 -11.55 7.46 -2.37
N GLU A 112 -10.58 7.09 -1.54
CA GLU A 112 -9.51 7.99 -1.10
C GLU A 112 -8.55 8.35 -2.24
N MET A 113 -8.20 7.39 -3.11
CA MET A 113 -7.40 7.66 -4.30
C MET A 113 -8.07 8.69 -5.20
N ARG A 114 -9.38 8.57 -5.46
CA ARG A 114 -10.15 9.56 -6.24
C ARG A 114 -10.20 10.92 -5.55
N ARG A 115 -10.47 10.93 -4.24
CA ARG A 115 -10.55 12.18 -3.46
C ARG A 115 -9.23 12.96 -3.47
N LEU A 116 -8.10 12.25 -3.57
CA LEU A 116 -6.75 12.82 -3.56
C LEU A 116 -6.17 13.03 -4.96
N ASP A 117 -6.96 12.80 -6.02
CA ASP A 117 -6.52 12.85 -7.41
C ASP A 117 -5.25 12.02 -7.66
N ASP A 118 -5.15 10.83 -6.99
CA ASP A 118 -4.04 9.92 -7.23
C ASP A 118 -4.11 9.35 -8.66
N PRO A 119 -3.12 9.64 -9.52
CA PRO A 119 -3.15 9.20 -10.91
C PRO A 119 -2.87 7.70 -11.06
N TYR A 120 -2.47 7.02 -9.98
CA TYR A 120 -2.14 5.61 -10.05
C TYR A 120 -3.39 4.75 -10.24
N ARG A 121 -3.29 3.72 -11.11
CA ARG A 121 -4.33 2.71 -11.28
C ARG A 121 -3.83 1.36 -10.79
N LEU A 122 -4.56 0.76 -9.87
CA LEU A 122 -4.28 -0.59 -9.38
C LEU A 122 -4.49 -1.61 -10.48
N TRP A 123 -3.74 -2.72 -10.46
CA TRP A 123 -3.81 -3.77 -11.48
C TRP A 123 -5.18 -4.47 -11.54
N ASP A 124 -5.86 -4.58 -10.40
CA ASP A 124 -7.16 -5.21 -10.24
C ASP A 124 -8.31 -4.22 -10.04
N GLN A 125 -8.05 -2.94 -10.30
CA GLN A 125 -9.07 -1.91 -10.18
C GLN A 125 -10.18 -2.14 -11.21
N PRO A 126 -11.46 -2.14 -10.78
CA PRO A 126 -12.59 -2.21 -11.70
C PRO A 126 -12.51 -1.10 -12.76
N ASP A 127 -13.03 -1.40 -13.95
CA ASP A 127 -13.16 -0.39 -15.00
C ASP A 127 -14.19 0.66 -14.55
N ASP A 128 -13.69 1.86 -14.31
CA ASP A 128 -14.47 3.01 -13.87
C ASP A 128 -14.59 4.11 -14.94
N GLY A 129 -14.16 3.76 -16.18
CA GLY A 129 -14.16 4.68 -17.32
C GLY A 129 -13.11 5.79 -17.23
N LEU A 130 -12.26 5.79 -16.20
CA LEU A 130 -11.15 6.73 -16.10
C LEU A 130 -9.99 6.33 -17.02
N PRO A 131 -9.28 7.28 -17.62
CA PRO A 131 -8.14 6.96 -18.48
C PRO A 131 -7.04 6.26 -17.67
N ILE A 132 -6.47 5.22 -18.27
CA ILE A 132 -5.28 4.55 -17.70
C ILE A 132 -4.10 5.51 -17.91
N PRO A 133 -3.37 5.91 -16.86
CA PRO A 133 -2.18 6.74 -17.02
C PRO A 133 -1.16 6.07 -17.95
N GLU A 134 -0.61 6.80 -18.89
CA GLU A 134 0.37 6.29 -19.88
C GLU A 134 1.69 5.79 -19.28
N THR A 135 1.94 6.06 -17.99
CA THR A 135 3.19 5.79 -17.29
C THR A 135 3.46 4.31 -16.98
N ARG A 136 2.59 3.38 -17.40
CA ARG A 136 2.81 1.93 -17.24
C ARG A 136 3.74 1.28 -18.27
N ASN A 137 4.23 2.02 -19.25
CA ASN A 137 5.28 1.50 -20.12
C ASN A 137 6.62 1.58 -19.36
N PRO A 138 7.24 0.46 -18.96
CA PRO A 138 8.65 0.47 -18.60
C PRO A 138 9.39 0.96 -19.84
N ASP A 139 10.11 2.08 -19.69
CA ASP A 139 10.90 2.69 -20.77
C ASP A 139 11.74 1.59 -21.47
N PRO A 140 11.45 1.25 -22.74
CA PRO A 140 12.19 0.20 -23.40
C PRO A 140 13.59 0.74 -23.70
N LYS A 141 14.54 0.45 -22.80
CA LYS A 141 15.98 0.64 -22.94
C LYS A 141 16.42 2.10 -23.12
N GLY A 142 16.82 2.71 -22.00
CA GLY A 142 17.57 3.96 -22.03
C GLY A 142 18.62 3.98 -23.12
N LYS A 143 18.38 4.74 -24.18
CA LYS A 143 19.39 5.04 -25.20
C LYS A 143 20.52 5.78 -24.47
N LYS A 144 21.62 5.07 -24.22
CA LYS A 144 22.89 5.70 -23.82
C LYS A 144 23.23 6.77 -24.87
N SER A 145 23.00 8.01 -24.54
CA SER A 145 23.53 9.16 -25.27
C SER A 145 25.04 9.03 -25.29
N LYS A 146 25.61 8.66 -26.42
CA LYS A 146 27.05 8.76 -26.68
C LYS A 146 27.39 10.25 -26.69
N ARG A 147 28.00 10.71 -25.63
CA ARG A 147 28.62 12.02 -25.55
C ARG A 147 29.84 11.99 -26.48
N THR A 148 29.68 12.54 -27.67
CA THR A 148 30.79 12.76 -28.61
C THR A 148 31.73 13.79 -27.97
N LYS A 149 32.93 13.33 -27.58
CA LYS A 149 34.04 14.22 -27.24
C LYS A 149 34.59 14.73 -28.58
N ASN A 150 34.35 15.97 -28.92
CA ASN A 150 35.14 16.65 -29.92
C ASN A 150 36.44 17.17 -29.27
N LYS A 151 37.55 16.81 -29.95
CA LYS A 151 38.88 17.34 -29.70
C LYS A 151 38.97 18.84 -30.07
#